data_94d122b28319556777cc05ee9c97f01f
#
_entry.id   94d122b28319556777cc05ee9c97f01f
#
_cell.length_a   1.000
_cell.length_b   1.000
_cell.length_c   1.000
_cell.angle_alpha   90.00
_cell.angle_beta   90.00
_cell.angle_gamma   90.00
#
_symmetry.space_group_name_H-M   'P 1'
#
loop_
_entity.id
_entity.type
_entity.pdbx_description
1 polymer ?
#
loop_
_entity_poly.entity_id
_entity_poly.type
_entity_poly.pdbx_seq_one_letter_code
_entity_poly.pdbx_strand_id
1 'polypeptide(L)'
;MLNLVEQARTLLKSHPIEIERHRVLLSISDVQILPPIPFPHKIICLGLNYIDHAEEAHVPIPEKPILFSKPNTTIVGPDDFIVYPKISSQVDYEIELAVVIGKGGRDIPQSDALTHVGGYTVFNDISARDIQFGDKQWFRGKSFDTFAPTGPCLVLPDQVSDPHRLKMELRVNGEVRQSGTTSNMIFKIHQIIAFVSSVMTLEPGDIIATGTPAGVGFYAKPEKRLLKPGDLIEAEIEGLGVLRNRIISAE
;
A
#
# COMPACT_ATOMS: atom_id res chain seq x y z
N MET A 1 -1.61 -15.95 15.91
CA MET A 1 -2.13 -15.94 14.53
C MET A 1 -1.57 -17.11 13.71
N LEU A 2 -0.26 -17.33 13.65
CA LEU A 2 0.39 -18.46 12.93
C LEU A 2 -0.22 -19.83 13.26
N ASN A 3 -0.49 -20.11 14.53
CA ASN A 3 -1.10 -21.37 14.96
C ASN A 3 -2.50 -21.61 14.37
N LEU A 4 -3.31 -20.56 14.17
CA LEU A 4 -4.64 -20.67 13.57
C LEU A 4 -4.58 -20.94 12.07
N VAL A 5 -3.63 -20.36 11.35
CA VAL A 5 -3.43 -20.60 9.91
C VAL A 5 -2.97 -22.04 9.67
N GLU A 6 -2.03 -22.55 10.45
CA GLU A 6 -1.61 -23.95 10.35
C GLU A 6 -2.71 -24.95 10.75
N GLN A 7 -3.50 -24.63 11.78
CA GLN A 7 -4.68 -25.40 12.12
C GLN A 7 -5.71 -25.43 11.00
N ALA A 8 -5.99 -24.29 10.39
CA ALA A 8 -6.89 -24.20 9.25
C ALA A 8 -6.38 -25.02 8.05
N ARG A 9 -5.08 -24.91 7.69
CA ARG A 9 -4.46 -25.71 6.63
C ARG A 9 -4.56 -27.21 6.90
N THR A 10 -4.38 -27.63 8.15
CA THR A 10 -4.48 -29.03 8.56
C THR A 10 -5.91 -29.54 8.43
N LEU A 11 -6.90 -28.75 8.89
CA LEU A 11 -8.32 -29.07 8.77
C LEU A 11 -8.77 -29.17 7.30
N LEU A 12 -8.33 -28.23 6.45
CA LEU A 12 -8.62 -28.24 5.01
C LEU A 12 -8.11 -29.54 4.33
N LYS A 13 -6.95 -30.06 4.75
CA LYS A 13 -6.37 -31.28 4.21
C LYS A 13 -7.03 -32.54 4.75
N SER A 14 -7.43 -32.54 6.03
CA SER A 14 -7.91 -33.76 6.73
C SER A 14 -9.42 -34.02 6.61
N HIS A 15 -10.23 -32.95 6.33
CA HIS A 15 -11.70 -33.05 6.33
C HIS A 15 -12.35 -32.40 5.08
N PRO A 16 -11.93 -32.76 3.84
CA PRO A 16 -12.39 -32.08 2.64
C PRO A 16 -13.92 -32.20 2.42
N ILE A 17 -14.51 -33.35 2.74
CA ILE A 17 -15.95 -33.60 2.55
C ILE A 17 -16.81 -32.79 3.52
N GLU A 18 -16.41 -32.68 4.80
CA GLU A 18 -17.13 -31.88 5.79
C GLU A 18 -17.03 -30.38 5.47
N ILE A 19 -15.88 -29.94 4.99
CA ILE A 19 -15.65 -28.55 4.58
C ILE A 19 -16.57 -28.16 3.43
N GLU A 20 -16.68 -29.03 2.41
CA GLU A 20 -17.58 -28.81 1.28
C GLU A 20 -19.07 -28.84 1.71
N ARG A 21 -19.44 -29.81 2.55
CA ARG A 21 -20.82 -29.98 3.06
C ARG A 21 -21.30 -28.78 3.89
N HIS A 22 -20.42 -28.15 4.67
CA HIS A 22 -20.75 -27.02 5.52
C HIS A 22 -20.48 -25.66 4.86
N ARG A 23 -20.13 -25.63 3.56
CA ARG A 23 -19.76 -24.42 2.82
C ARG A 23 -18.68 -23.59 3.53
N VAL A 24 -17.69 -24.26 4.11
CA VAL A 24 -16.55 -23.60 4.78
C VAL A 24 -15.58 -23.01 3.74
N LEU A 25 -15.57 -23.60 2.51
CA LEU A 25 -14.87 -23.06 1.36
C LEU A 25 -15.86 -22.36 0.44
N LEU A 26 -15.49 -21.13 0.05
CA LEU A 26 -16.20 -20.35 -0.95
C LEU A 26 -15.27 -20.16 -2.16
N SER A 27 -15.86 -20.15 -3.37
CA SER A 27 -15.10 -19.71 -4.53
C SER A 27 -14.76 -18.23 -4.39
N ILE A 28 -13.56 -17.84 -4.81
CA ILE A 28 -13.15 -16.42 -4.83
C ILE A 28 -14.07 -15.58 -5.73
N SER A 29 -14.72 -16.21 -6.73
CA SER A 29 -15.73 -15.57 -7.57
C SER A 29 -17.05 -15.25 -6.87
N ASP A 30 -17.30 -15.89 -5.72
CA ASP A 30 -18.58 -15.80 -4.99
C ASP A 30 -18.49 -14.86 -3.78
N VAL A 31 -17.32 -14.23 -3.60
CA VAL A 31 -17.04 -13.33 -2.46
C VAL A 31 -16.41 -12.03 -2.94
N GLN A 32 -16.66 -10.96 -2.19
CA GLN A 32 -15.92 -9.72 -2.32
C GLN A 32 -14.74 -9.74 -1.34
N ILE A 33 -13.52 -9.57 -1.85
CA ILE A 33 -12.33 -9.46 -1.02
C ILE A 33 -12.27 -8.03 -0.45
N LEU A 34 -12.32 -7.92 0.86
CA LEU A 34 -12.17 -6.65 1.56
C LEU A 34 -10.67 -6.30 1.75
N PRO A 35 -10.34 -5.03 2.00
CA PRO A 35 -8.98 -4.66 2.37
C PRO A 35 -8.54 -5.47 3.61
N PRO A 36 -7.27 -5.90 3.70
CA PRO A 36 -6.79 -6.70 4.84
C PRO A 36 -6.97 -6.02 6.19
N ILE A 37 -6.91 -4.71 6.21
CA ILE A 37 -7.18 -3.86 7.38
C ILE A 37 -8.23 -2.83 6.95
N PRO A 38 -9.53 -3.11 7.12
CA PRO A 38 -10.58 -2.23 6.62
C PRO A 38 -10.74 -0.94 7.42
N PHE A 39 -10.31 -0.93 8.68
CA PHE A 39 -10.43 0.22 9.58
C PHE A 39 -9.13 0.45 10.37
N PRO A 40 -8.03 0.86 9.72
CA PRO A 40 -6.80 1.20 10.44
C PRO A 40 -7.04 2.41 11.32
N HIS A 41 -6.42 2.45 12.51
CA HIS A 41 -6.48 3.64 13.36
C HIS A 41 -5.69 4.80 12.73
N LYS A 42 -4.56 4.49 12.10
CA LYS A 42 -3.72 5.45 11.39
C LYS A 42 -3.24 4.87 10.06
N ILE A 43 -3.19 5.72 9.04
CA ILE A 43 -2.47 5.47 7.79
C ILE A 43 -1.37 6.51 7.72
N ILE A 44 -0.14 6.07 7.92
CA ILE A 44 1.06 6.91 7.94
C ILE A 44 1.80 6.65 6.64
N CYS A 45 2.06 7.69 5.87
CA CYS A 45 2.68 7.60 4.57
C CYS A 45 4.02 8.32 4.55
N LEU A 46 4.95 7.83 3.74
CA LEU A 46 6.26 8.43 3.51
C LEU A 46 6.34 9.06 2.13
N GLY A 47 6.72 10.33 2.08
CA GLY A 47 7.10 10.99 0.84
C GLY A 47 8.59 10.82 0.54
N LEU A 48 8.94 10.70 -0.76
CA LEU A 48 10.33 10.72 -1.24
C LEU A 48 11.25 9.68 -0.56
N ASN A 49 10.75 8.48 -0.33
CA ASN A 49 11.53 7.42 0.34
C ASN A 49 12.28 6.46 -0.61
N TYR A 50 12.31 6.75 -1.91
CA TYR A 50 13.05 5.96 -2.89
C TYR A 50 14.04 6.83 -3.63
N ILE A 51 15.28 6.35 -3.79
CA ILE A 51 16.39 7.11 -4.43
C ILE A 51 16.00 7.50 -5.86
N ASP A 52 15.53 6.53 -6.65
CA ASP A 52 15.13 6.71 -8.04
C ASP A 52 13.95 7.69 -8.20
N HIS A 53 13.00 7.70 -7.24
CA HIS A 53 11.90 8.67 -7.25
C HIS A 53 12.36 10.09 -6.90
N ALA A 54 13.29 10.25 -5.97
CA ALA A 54 13.90 11.56 -5.66
C ALA A 54 14.69 12.11 -6.87
N GLU A 55 15.41 11.24 -7.58
CA GLU A 55 16.10 11.59 -8.83
C GLU A 55 15.12 12.01 -9.94
N GLU A 56 14.04 11.23 -10.14
CA GLU A 56 12.98 11.55 -11.12
C GLU A 56 12.33 12.90 -10.83
N ALA A 57 12.06 13.20 -9.56
CA ALA A 57 11.46 14.46 -9.11
C ALA A 57 12.44 15.63 -9.13
N HIS A 58 13.74 15.39 -9.37
CA HIS A 58 14.82 16.39 -9.31
C HIS A 58 14.91 17.09 -7.95
N VAL A 59 14.68 16.37 -6.85
CA VAL A 59 14.78 16.88 -5.49
C VAL A 59 15.92 16.21 -4.72
N PRO A 60 16.55 16.91 -3.75
CA PRO A 60 17.58 16.29 -2.93
C PRO A 60 16.99 15.15 -2.07
N ILE A 61 17.84 14.15 -1.79
CA ILE A 61 17.50 13.06 -0.89
C ILE A 61 17.20 13.62 0.50
N PRO A 62 16.04 13.30 1.12
CA PRO A 62 15.70 13.78 2.44
C PRO A 62 16.64 13.27 3.53
N GLU A 63 17.05 14.13 4.47
CA GLU A 63 17.86 13.73 5.62
C GLU A 63 17.06 12.97 6.70
N LYS A 64 15.72 13.13 6.70
CA LYS A 64 14.77 12.49 7.63
C LYS A 64 13.51 12.07 6.90
N PRO A 65 12.79 11.04 7.36
CA PRO A 65 11.51 10.65 6.79
C PRO A 65 10.52 11.82 6.73
N ILE A 66 9.93 12.05 5.57
CA ILE A 66 8.86 13.03 5.37
C ILE A 66 7.54 12.28 5.58
N LEU A 67 6.80 12.64 6.63
CA LEU A 67 5.56 11.96 7.00
C LEU A 67 4.33 12.77 6.57
N PHE A 68 3.32 12.07 6.10
CA PHE A 68 1.96 12.57 5.95
C PHE A 68 0.98 11.44 6.28
N SER A 69 -0.31 11.72 6.24
CA SER A 69 -1.34 10.72 6.55
C SER A 69 -2.47 10.75 5.54
N LYS A 70 -3.25 9.68 5.51
CA LYS A 70 -4.52 9.57 4.78
C LYS A 70 -5.62 9.20 5.79
N PRO A 71 -6.86 9.71 5.65
CA PRO A 71 -7.97 9.28 6.48
C PRO A 71 -8.46 7.88 6.13
N ASN A 72 -9.15 7.20 7.05
CA ASN A 72 -9.64 5.83 6.86
C ASN A 72 -10.59 5.69 5.68
N THR A 73 -11.35 6.75 5.37
CA THR A 73 -12.31 6.76 4.24
C THR A 73 -11.64 6.59 2.88
N THR A 74 -10.32 6.71 2.81
CA THR A 74 -9.56 6.47 1.59
C THR A 74 -9.37 4.99 1.28
N ILE A 75 -9.49 4.09 2.29
CA ILE A 75 -9.24 2.65 2.14
C ILE A 75 -10.31 2.01 1.28
N VAL A 76 -9.85 1.26 0.28
CA VAL A 76 -10.65 0.34 -0.53
C VAL A 76 -9.86 -0.95 -0.76
N GLY A 77 -10.56 -2.04 -1.01
CA GLY A 77 -9.99 -3.36 -1.24
C GLY A 77 -9.72 -3.69 -2.70
N PRO A 78 -9.31 -4.95 -2.96
CA PRO A 78 -9.18 -5.46 -4.31
C PRO A 78 -10.51 -5.38 -5.05
N ASP A 79 -10.44 -5.04 -6.35
CA ASP A 79 -11.56 -4.91 -7.26
C ASP A 79 -12.59 -3.81 -6.91
N ASP A 80 -12.42 -3.09 -5.79
CA ASP A 80 -13.19 -1.88 -5.50
C ASP A 80 -12.82 -0.76 -6.48
N PHE A 81 -13.77 0.17 -6.68
CA PHE A 81 -13.55 1.31 -7.57
C PHE A 81 -12.77 2.44 -6.88
N ILE A 82 -11.90 3.08 -7.66
CA ILE A 82 -11.29 4.36 -7.32
C ILE A 82 -12.14 5.46 -7.98
N VAL A 83 -12.67 6.39 -7.20
CA VAL A 83 -13.52 7.47 -7.70
C VAL A 83 -12.67 8.66 -8.13
N TYR A 84 -12.70 8.99 -9.43
CA TYR A 84 -12.02 10.18 -9.96
C TYR A 84 -12.76 11.45 -9.51
N PRO A 85 -12.16 12.34 -8.70
CA PRO A 85 -12.87 13.48 -8.11
C PRO A 85 -13.16 14.57 -9.15
N LYS A 86 -14.34 15.22 -9.06
CA LYS A 86 -14.75 16.30 -9.97
C LYS A 86 -13.83 17.53 -9.93
N ILE A 87 -13.15 17.75 -8.80
CA ILE A 87 -12.32 18.95 -8.58
C ILE A 87 -10.85 18.78 -8.92
N SER A 88 -10.44 17.61 -9.42
CA SER A 88 -9.07 17.34 -9.85
C SER A 88 -9.05 16.91 -11.32
N SER A 89 -8.00 17.31 -12.01
CA SER A 89 -7.70 16.90 -13.38
C SER A 89 -6.36 16.13 -13.48
N GLN A 90 -5.69 15.89 -12.37
CA GLN A 90 -4.36 15.28 -12.34
C GLN A 90 -4.26 14.17 -11.28
N VAL A 91 -5.06 13.11 -11.45
CA VAL A 91 -5.01 11.92 -10.58
C VAL A 91 -3.89 10.99 -11.04
N ASP A 92 -3.08 10.55 -10.11
CA ASP A 92 -1.88 9.75 -10.34
C ASP A 92 -1.82 8.53 -9.41
N TYR A 93 -0.95 7.60 -9.69
CA TYR A 93 -0.74 6.33 -9.00
C TYR A 93 0.64 6.28 -8.34
N GLU A 94 0.75 5.55 -7.24
CA GLU A 94 1.99 5.28 -6.51
C GLU A 94 1.95 3.89 -5.89
N ILE A 95 2.60 2.89 -6.49
CA ILE A 95 2.75 1.57 -5.85
C ILE A 95 3.66 1.67 -4.65
N GLU A 96 3.23 1.12 -3.51
CA GLU A 96 4.00 1.12 -2.27
C GLU A 96 3.93 -0.22 -1.55
N LEU A 97 5.02 -0.58 -0.88
CA LEU A 97 4.97 -1.60 0.15
C LEU A 97 4.30 -1.00 1.39
N ALA A 98 3.22 -1.61 1.88
CA ALA A 98 2.63 -1.27 3.16
C ALA A 98 3.07 -2.24 4.24
N VAL A 99 3.47 -1.68 5.39
CA VAL A 99 3.76 -2.40 6.63
C VAL A 99 2.56 -2.27 7.56
N VAL A 100 2.01 -3.38 8.00
CA VAL A 100 0.94 -3.41 9.00
C VAL A 100 1.56 -3.68 10.37
N ILE A 101 1.23 -2.85 11.35
CA ILE A 101 1.69 -3.03 12.72
C ILE A 101 0.91 -4.17 13.38
N GLY A 102 1.61 -5.13 13.96
CA GLY A 102 1.02 -6.26 14.68
C GLY A 102 1.14 -6.16 16.19
N LYS A 103 2.19 -5.48 16.66
CA LYS A 103 2.43 -5.21 18.08
C LYS A 103 2.60 -3.71 18.28
N GLY A 104 1.72 -3.11 19.06
CA GLY A 104 1.79 -1.68 19.37
C GLY A 104 3.03 -1.31 20.20
N GLY A 105 3.37 -0.01 20.17
CA GLY A 105 4.48 0.51 20.95
C GLY A 105 4.75 1.99 20.69
N ARG A 106 5.55 2.58 21.60
CA ARG A 106 6.09 3.94 21.47
C ARG A 106 7.58 3.89 21.77
N ASP A 107 8.33 4.82 21.17
CA ASP A 107 9.79 4.90 21.31
C ASP A 107 10.50 3.55 21.02
N ILE A 108 10.02 2.85 19.97
CA ILE A 108 10.52 1.55 19.58
C ILE A 108 11.94 1.69 19.03
N PRO A 109 12.95 1.01 19.61
CA PRO A 109 14.30 1.07 19.09
C PRO A 109 14.39 0.35 17.74
N GLN A 110 15.31 0.78 16.89
CA GLN A 110 15.49 0.17 15.56
C GLN A 110 15.79 -1.33 15.64
N SER A 111 16.49 -1.79 16.67
CA SER A 111 16.79 -3.22 16.90
C SER A 111 15.54 -4.09 17.04
N ASP A 112 14.46 -3.54 17.58
CA ASP A 112 13.24 -4.27 17.91
C ASP A 112 12.11 -4.01 16.89
N ALA A 113 12.28 -3.02 16.04
CA ALA A 113 11.23 -2.49 15.17
C ALA A 113 10.56 -3.56 14.31
N LEU A 114 11.31 -4.49 13.73
CA LEU A 114 10.74 -5.56 12.89
C LEU A 114 9.91 -6.56 13.69
N THR A 115 10.08 -6.66 15.01
CA THR A 115 9.23 -7.52 15.87
C THR A 115 7.83 -6.94 16.08
N HIS A 116 7.63 -5.66 15.71
CA HIS A 116 6.33 -4.99 15.75
C HIS A 116 5.52 -5.15 14.46
N VAL A 117 6.12 -5.70 13.39
CA VAL A 117 5.45 -5.91 12.10
C VAL A 117 4.50 -7.10 12.20
N GLY A 118 3.24 -6.90 11.84
CA GLY A 118 2.21 -7.93 11.75
C GLY A 118 2.13 -8.55 10.36
N GLY A 119 2.56 -7.84 9.34
CA GLY A 119 2.61 -8.31 7.96
C GLY A 119 2.82 -7.20 6.95
N TYR A 120 2.81 -7.60 5.69
CA TYR A 120 3.01 -6.75 4.53
C TYR A 120 1.85 -6.88 3.55
N THR A 121 1.55 -5.82 2.82
CA THR A 121 0.54 -5.82 1.76
C THR A 121 0.91 -4.81 0.68
N VAL A 122 0.25 -4.88 -0.48
CA VAL A 122 0.38 -3.85 -1.52
C VAL A 122 -0.53 -2.68 -1.17
N PHE A 123 -0.04 -1.48 -1.43
CA PHE A 123 -0.76 -0.23 -1.26
C PHE A 123 -0.58 0.62 -2.52
N ASN A 124 -1.61 1.39 -2.88
CA ASN A 124 -1.52 2.35 -3.97
C ASN A 124 -1.91 3.73 -3.46
N ASP A 125 -0.91 4.62 -3.31
CA ASP A 125 -1.12 5.97 -2.80
C ASP A 125 -1.62 6.91 -3.91
N ILE A 126 -2.92 6.78 -4.24
CA ILE A 126 -3.55 7.62 -5.25
C ILE A 126 -3.48 9.10 -4.84
N SER A 127 -3.14 9.95 -5.81
CA SER A 127 -2.75 11.34 -5.58
C SER A 127 -3.41 12.28 -6.58
N ALA A 128 -4.09 13.32 -6.13
CA ALA A 128 -4.53 14.44 -6.97
C ALA A 128 -3.43 15.51 -6.99
N ARG A 129 -2.55 15.45 -8.01
CA ARG A 129 -1.31 16.24 -8.06
C ARG A 129 -1.54 17.73 -8.11
N ASP A 130 -2.54 18.19 -8.83
CA ASP A 130 -2.92 19.62 -8.91
C ASP A 130 -3.29 20.19 -7.53
N ILE A 131 -4.00 19.41 -6.70
CA ILE A 131 -4.36 19.80 -5.33
C ILE A 131 -3.17 19.64 -4.40
N GLN A 132 -2.43 18.53 -4.49
CA GLN A 132 -1.25 18.25 -3.68
C GLN A 132 -0.22 19.39 -3.75
N PHE A 133 0.10 19.83 -4.95
CA PHE A 133 1.10 20.88 -5.15
C PHE A 133 0.52 22.29 -4.98
N GLY A 134 -0.77 22.48 -5.30
CA GLY A 134 -1.45 23.77 -5.12
C GLY A 134 -1.56 24.20 -3.65
N ASP A 135 -1.82 23.24 -2.75
CA ASP A 135 -2.01 23.51 -1.32
C ASP A 135 -0.69 23.63 -0.53
N LYS A 136 0.44 23.23 -1.10
CA LYS A 136 1.73 23.08 -0.39
C LYS A 136 1.71 22.07 0.77
N GLN A 137 0.56 21.52 1.10
CA GLN A 137 0.32 20.43 2.05
C GLN A 137 -0.25 19.25 1.29
N TRP A 138 0.32 18.06 1.44
CA TRP A 138 -0.06 16.91 0.63
C TRP A 138 -1.40 16.31 1.04
N PHE A 139 -1.80 16.52 2.30
CA PHE A 139 -2.93 15.85 2.92
C PHE A 139 -4.21 15.88 2.06
N ARG A 140 -4.65 17.06 1.60
CA ARG A 140 -5.90 17.19 0.82
C ARG A 140 -5.83 16.48 -0.54
N GLY A 141 -4.70 16.55 -1.23
CA GLY A 141 -4.48 15.85 -2.51
C GLY A 141 -4.39 14.32 -2.38
N LYS A 142 -4.15 13.81 -1.18
CA LYS A 142 -4.00 12.40 -0.83
C LYS A 142 -5.24 11.81 -0.11
N SER A 143 -6.25 12.62 0.24
CA SER A 143 -7.32 12.28 1.18
C SER A 143 -8.72 12.13 0.57
N PHE A 144 -8.84 12.06 -0.75
CA PHE A 144 -10.12 11.72 -1.36
C PHE A 144 -10.54 10.30 -0.98
N ASP A 145 -11.82 10.07 -0.77
CA ASP A 145 -12.36 8.74 -0.58
C ASP A 145 -11.88 7.81 -1.71
N THR A 146 -11.61 6.57 -1.39
CA THR A 146 -11.07 5.54 -2.29
C THR A 146 -9.61 5.70 -2.74
N PHE A 147 -8.86 6.68 -2.24
CA PHE A 147 -7.48 6.98 -2.67
C PHE A 147 -6.40 6.14 -1.97
N ALA A 148 -6.77 5.08 -1.25
CA ALA A 148 -5.83 4.13 -0.65
C ALA A 148 -6.24 2.66 -0.90
N PRO A 149 -6.23 2.20 -2.15
CA PRO A 149 -6.37 0.79 -2.45
C PRO A 149 -5.32 -0.03 -1.70
N THR A 150 -5.76 -1.09 -1.00
CA THR A 150 -4.93 -1.89 -0.11
C THR A 150 -5.28 -3.37 -0.21
N GLY A 151 -4.30 -4.24 -0.40
CA GLY A 151 -4.49 -5.67 -0.56
C GLY A 151 -3.45 -6.31 -1.50
N PRO A 152 -3.71 -7.49 -2.08
CA PRO A 152 -4.95 -8.25 -1.99
C PRO A 152 -5.10 -9.01 -0.67
N CYS A 153 -4.02 -9.22 0.08
CA CYS A 153 -4.01 -9.94 1.36
C CYS A 153 -2.90 -9.40 2.27
N LEU A 154 -2.94 -9.79 3.54
CA LEU A 154 -1.86 -9.59 4.49
C LEU A 154 -0.93 -10.80 4.47
N VAL A 155 0.32 -10.60 4.05
CA VAL A 155 1.36 -11.64 4.06
C VAL A 155 2.15 -11.52 5.36
N LEU A 156 2.26 -12.63 6.11
CA LEU A 156 2.93 -12.64 7.41
C LEU A 156 4.45 -12.49 7.26
N PRO A 157 5.15 -11.93 8.27
CA PRO A 157 6.57 -11.62 8.15
C PRO A 157 7.46 -12.83 7.87
N ASP A 158 7.10 -14.01 8.36
CA ASP A 158 7.84 -15.26 8.14
C ASP A 158 7.69 -15.83 6.71
N GLN A 159 6.78 -15.30 5.92
CA GLN A 159 6.59 -15.66 4.51
C GLN A 159 7.30 -14.70 3.55
N VAL A 160 7.87 -13.62 4.05
CA VAL A 160 8.66 -12.65 3.29
C VAL A 160 10.13 -12.75 3.70
N SER A 161 10.96 -13.28 2.82
CA SER A 161 12.37 -13.54 3.12
C SER A 161 13.16 -12.27 3.46
N ASP A 162 12.97 -11.20 2.70
CA ASP A 162 13.56 -9.89 2.93
C ASP A 162 12.65 -8.79 2.35
N PRO A 163 11.94 -8.01 3.18
CA PRO A 163 11.05 -6.97 2.71
C PRO A 163 11.77 -5.80 2.02
N HIS A 164 13.10 -5.76 2.09
CA HIS A 164 13.91 -4.73 1.43
C HIS A 164 14.50 -5.20 0.08
N ARG A 165 14.00 -6.32 -0.49
CA ARG A 165 14.47 -6.88 -1.79
C ARG A 165 13.35 -7.34 -2.70
N LEU A 166 12.14 -6.81 -2.49
CA LEU A 166 10.97 -7.18 -3.28
C LEU A 166 10.92 -6.36 -4.57
N LYS A 167 10.61 -7.01 -5.68
CA LYS A 167 10.28 -6.33 -6.94
C LYS A 167 8.89 -5.72 -6.82
N MET A 168 8.72 -4.55 -7.44
CA MET A 168 7.47 -3.80 -7.47
C MET A 168 7.17 -3.40 -8.90
N GLU A 169 5.95 -3.65 -9.37
CA GLU A 169 5.52 -3.26 -10.70
C GLU A 169 4.08 -2.73 -10.65
N LEU A 170 3.83 -1.62 -11.33
CA LEU A 170 2.48 -1.12 -11.53
C LEU A 170 2.19 -0.99 -13.02
N ARG A 171 1.05 -1.52 -13.43
CA ARG A 171 0.53 -1.44 -14.80
C ARG A 171 -0.77 -0.62 -14.83
N VAL A 172 -0.93 0.14 -15.90
CA VAL A 172 -2.20 0.80 -16.24
C VAL A 172 -2.64 0.29 -17.59
N ASN A 173 -3.80 -0.35 -17.68
CA ASN A 173 -4.33 -1.00 -18.89
C ASN A 173 -3.33 -1.99 -19.50
N GLY A 174 -2.60 -2.74 -18.66
CA GLY A 174 -1.58 -3.70 -19.08
C GLY A 174 -0.22 -3.11 -19.45
N GLU A 175 -0.08 -1.78 -19.53
CA GLU A 175 1.21 -1.11 -19.78
C GLU A 175 1.94 -0.85 -18.49
N VAL A 176 3.21 -1.30 -18.38
CA VAL A 176 4.06 -1.03 -17.21
C VAL A 176 4.34 0.46 -17.08
N ARG A 177 4.05 1.00 -15.92
CA ARG A 177 4.23 2.42 -15.57
C ARG A 177 5.31 2.62 -14.51
N GLN A 178 5.30 1.78 -13.48
CA GLN A 178 6.36 1.76 -12.46
C GLN A 178 7.00 0.37 -12.47
N SER A 179 8.32 0.32 -12.35
CA SER A 179 9.09 -0.90 -12.17
C SER A 179 10.29 -0.58 -11.28
N GLY A 180 10.29 -1.13 -10.07
CA GLY A 180 11.28 -0.80 -9.04
C GLY A 180 11.51 -1.94 -8.07
N THR A 181 12.21 -1.62 -7.00
CA THR A 181 12.50 -2.57 -5.92
C THR A 181 12.57 -1.87 -4.57
N THR A 182 12.11 -2.52 -3.51
CA THR A 182 12.24 -2.03 -2.14
C THR A 182 13.69 -1.85 -1.68
N SER A 183 14.67 -2.36 -2.44
CA SER A 183 16.09 -2.11 -2.17
C SER A 183 16.47 -0.62 -2.28
N ASN A 184 15.72 0.13 -3.10
CA ASN A 184 15.94 1.56 -3.34
C ASN A 184 15.38 2.46 -2.25
N MET A 185 14.74 1.90 -1.20
CA MET A 185 14.30 2.69 -0.05
C MET A 185 15.48 3.43 0.59
N ILE A 186 15.31 4.73 0.82
CA ILE A 186 16.23 5.60 1.53
C ILE A 186 16.23 5.23 3.02
N PHE A 187 15.05 5.27 3.63
CA PHE A 187 14.84 4.84 5.02
C PHE A 187 14.23 3.43 5.02
N LYS A 188 14.92 2.50 5.68
CA LYS A 188 14.47 1.10 5.80
C LYS A 188 13.35 0.96 6.84
N ILE A 189 12.56 -0.09 6.77
CA ILE A 189 11.37 -0.32 7.61
C ILE A 189 11.67 -0.14 9.11
N HIS A 190 12.80 -0.68 9.61
CA HIS A 190 13.16 -0.54 11.02
C HIS A 190 13.45 0.93 11.42
N GLN A 191 14.03 1.72 10.53
CA GLN A 191 14.26 3.15 10.73
C GLN A 191 12.93 3.93 10.73
N ILE A 192 12.02 3.58 9.80
CA ILE A 192 10.70 4.20 9.69
C ILE A 192 9.89 3.96 10.96
N ILE A 193 9.79 2.71 11.43
CA ILE A 193 9.04 2.35 12.63
C ILE A 193 9.61 3.08 13.85
N ALA A 194 10.93 3.10 14.02
CA ALA A 194 11.57 3.81 15.11
C ALA A 194 11.29 5.32 15.05
N PHE A 195 11.39 5.92 13.86
CA PHE A 195 11.14 7.34 13.64
C PHE A 195 9.68 7.72 13.95
N VAL A 196 8.72 6.96 13.42
CA VAL A 196 7.30 7.21 13.62
C VAL A 196 6.92 7.02 15.10
N SER A 197 7.39 5.93 15.73
CA SER A 197 7.07 5.63 17.13
C SER A 197 7.68 6.62 18.13
N SER A 198 8.67 7.41 17.73
CA SER A 198 9.24 8.46 18.58
C SER A 198 8.29 9.65 18.79
N VAL A 199 7.34 9.85 17.87
CA VAL A 199 6.39 10.98 17.93
C VAL A 199 4.97 10.55 18.25
N MET A 200 4.58 9.30 17.94
CA MET A 200 3.23 8.79 18.20
C MET A 200 3.26 7.31 18.59
N THR A 201 2.28 6.88 19.39
CA THR A 201 2.10 5.46 19.69
C THR A 201 1.59 4.74 18.44
N LEU A 202 2.26 3.67 18.06
CA LEU A 202 1.77 2.73 17.05
C LEU A 202 0.84 1.71 17.70
N GLU A 203 -0.23 1.34 17.00
CA GLU A 203 -1.25 0.41 17.45
C GLU A 203 -1.39 -0.75 16.47
N PRO A 204 -1.79 -1.96 16.91
CA PRO A 204 -2.06 -3.06 16.00
C PRO A 204 -3.10 -2.67 14.95
N GLY A 205 -2.82 -2.93 13.68
CA GLY A 205 -3.66 -2.53 12.56
C GLY A 205 -3.31 -1.17 11.94
N ASP A 206 -2.39 -0.38 12.54
CA ASP A 206 -1.85 0.80 11.85
C ASP A 206 -1.13 0.39 10.56
N ILE A 207 -1.28 1.20 9.53
CA ILE A 207 -0.64 1.00 8.22
C ILE A 207 0.45 2.04 8.04
N ILE A 208 1.64 1.60 7.64
CA ILE A 208 2.74 2.47 7.21
C ILE A 208 3.00 2.19 5.72
N ALA A 209 2.63 3.13 4.85
CA ALA A 209 2.95 3.14 3.44
C ALA A 209 4.35 3.72 3.25
N THR A 210 5.26 2.92 2.62
CA THR A 210 6.71 3.16 2.73
C THR A 210 7.30 4.04 1.63
N GLY A 211 6.45 4.63 0.79
CA GLY A 211 6.86 5.41 -0.37
C GLY A 211 6.90 4.59 -1.65
N THR A 212 7.01 5.27 -2.78
CA THR A 212 6.91 4.72 -4.13
C THR A 212 8.23 4.85 -4.89
N PRO A 213 8.58 3.90 -5.80
CA PRO A 213 9.70 4.03 -6.73
C PRO A 213 9.36 5.01 -7.87
N ALA A 214 10.35 5.31 -8.73
CA ALA A 214 10.16 6.11 -9.95
C ALA A 214 9.10 5.52 -10.88
N GLY A 215 8.61 6.35 -11.84
CA GLY A 215 7.63 5.99 -12.86
C GLY A 215 6.23 6.52 -12.58
N VAL A 216 6.08 7.46 -11.62
CA VAL A 216 4.79 8.12 -11.39
C VAL A 216 4.35 8.92 -12.62
N GLY A 217 3.04 8.92 -12.89
CA GLY A 217 2.51 9.52 -14.11
C GLY A 217 2.76 11.01 -14.25
N PHE A 218 2.90 11.73 -13.13
CA PHE A 218 3.14 13.17 -13.11
C PHE A 218 4.51 13.58 -13.68
N TYR A 219 5.55 12.76 -13.47
CA TYR A 219 6.90 13.03 -13.97
C TYR A 219 7.21 12.32 -15.30
N ALA A 220 6.27 11.55 -15.85
CA ALA A 220 6.48 10.85 -17.12
C ALA A 220 6.80 11.82 -18.26
N LYS A 221 7.73 11.42 -19.17
CA LYS A 221 8.13 12.20 -20.35
C LYS A 221 7.86 11.40 -21.62
N PRO A 222 7.60 12.05 -22.78
CA PRO A 222 7.56 13.51 -22.99
C PRO A 222 6.33 14.23 -22.41
N GLU A 223 5.31 13.50 -22.00
CA GLU A 223 4.05 14.02 -21.45
C GLU A 223 3.63 13.25 -20.21
N LYS A 224 2.85 13.89 -19.34
CA LYS A 224 2.28 13.26 -18.13
C LYS A 224 1.37 12.09 -18.51
N ARG A 225 1.48 10.99 -17.77
CA ARG A 225 0.69 9.76 -17.97
C ARG A 225 -0.27 9.53 -16.79
N LEU A 226 -1.15 10.50 -16.57
CA LEU A 226 -2.11 10.52 -15.47
C LEU A 226 -3.27 9.55 -15.72
N LEU A 227 -3.93 9.15 -14.64
CA LEU A 227 -5.10 8.28 -14.66
C LEU A 227 -6.32 8.97 -15.26
N LYS A 228 -7.22 8.15 -15.81
CA LYS A 228 -8.52 8.58 -16.39
C LYS A 228 -9.62 7.60 -15.97
N PRO A 229 -10.87 8.05 -15.91
CA PRO A 229 -12.01 7.15 -15.78
C PRO A 229 -11.98 6.05 -16.87
N GLY A 230 -12.21 4.81 -16.45
CA GLY A 230 -12.12 3.60 -17.28
C GLY A 230 -10.79 2.85 -17.15
N ASP A 231 -9.73 3.47 -16.67
CA ASP A 231 -8.43 2.81 -16.49
C ASP A 231 -8.51 1.66 -15.48
N LEU A 232 -7.77 0.59 -15.77
CA LEU A 232 -7.51 -0.53 -14.87
C LEU A 232 -6.07 -0.43 -14.36
N ILE A 233 -5.91 -0.39 -13.04
CA ILE A 233 -4.62 -0.39 -12.37
C ILE A 233 -4.36 -1.78 -11.79
N GLU A 234 -3.15 -2.29 -11.98
CA GLU A 234 -2.65 -3.52 -11.38
C GLU A 234 -1.31 -3.21 -10.71
N ALA A 235 -1.30 -3.26 -9.37
CA ALA A 235 -0.11 -3.04 -8.56
C ALA A 235 0.35 -4.39 -7.98
N GLU A 236 1.59 -4.80 -8.30
CA GLU A 236 2.16 -6.10 -7.95
C GLU A 236 3.44 -5.93 -7.15
N ILE A 237 3.53 -6.61 -6.01
CA ILE A 237 4.77 -6.75 -5.25
C ILE A 237 5.10 -8.23 -5.12
N GLU A 238 6.33 -8.58 -5.40
CA GLU A 238 6.85 -9.95 -5.34
C GLU A 238 6.49 -10.63 -4.02
N GLY A 239 5.78 -11.76 -4.10
CA GLY A 239 5.35 -12.54 -2.95
C GLY A 239 4.13 -11.99 -2.19
N LEU A 240 3.62 -10.80 -2.54
CA LEU A 240 2.44 -10.21 -1.89
C LEU A 240 1.17 -10.28 -2.76
N GLY A 241 1.32 -10.55 -4.06
CA GLY A 241 0.21 -10.66 -5.00
C GLY A 241 -0.06 -9.39 -5.79
N VAL A 242 -1.21 -9.36 -6.47
CA VAL A 242 -1.64 -8.27 -7.37
C VAL A 242 -2.89 -7.59 -6.80
N LEU A 243 -2.77 -6.32 -6.51
CA LEU A 243 -3.90 -5.45 -6.15
C LEU A 243 -4.44 -4.80 -7.43
N ARG A 244 -5.73 -5.03 -7.70
CA ARG A 244 -6.37 -4.56 -8.93
C ARG A 244 -7.52 -3.63 -8.59
N ASN A 245 -7.59 -2.48 -9.29
CA ASN A 245 -8.66 -1.51 -9.09
C ASN A 245 -8.99 -0.80 -10.40
N ARG A 246 -10.25 -0.44 -10.59
CA ARG A 246 -10.72 0.31 -11.76
C ARG A 246 -11.11 1.73 -11.37
N ILE A 247 -10.78 2.69 -12.24
CA ILE A 247 -11.16 4.10 -12.07
C ILE A 247 -12.56 4.34 -12.62
N ILE A 248 -13.40 5.01 -11.85
CA ILE A 248 -14.73 5.49 -12.31
C ILE A 248 -14.85 7.00 -12.12
N SER A 249 -15.73 7.64 -12.88
CA SER A 249 -16.07 9.05 -12.64
C SER A 249 -16.88 9.22 -11.37
N ALA A 250 -16.68 10.32 -10.64
CA ALA A 250 -17.64 10.74 -9.64
C ALA A 250 -18.99 11.09 -10.30
N GLU A 251 -20.10 10.66 -9.69
CA GLU A 251 -21.46 10.99 -10.11
C GLU A 251 -21.78 12.49 -10.00
#